data_aa32e05a2c742589eaa9f1460bdf1f3b
#
_entry.id   aa32e05a2c742589eaa9f1460bdf1f3b
#
_cell.length_a   1.000
_cell.length_b   1.000
_cell.length_c   1.000
_cell.angle_alpha   90.00
_cell.angle_beta   90.00
_cell.angle_gamma   90.00
#
_symmetry.space_group_name_H-M   'P 1'
#
loop_
_entity.id
_entity.type
_entity.pdbx_description
1 polymer ?
#
loop_
_entity_poly.entity_id
_entity_poly.type
_entity_poly.pdbx_seq_one_letter_code
_entity_poly.pdbx_strand_id
1 'polypeptide(L)'
;MSLLRAVGDHGRLHSYERRPEFADVARANVEAFFGAEHPAWSVHLGDAQEEMPKVHEPGSVDRVVLDMLAPWECLDAVAEVLAPGGVWLNYVATATQLSRVAEAIRDSGRFTQVEANETLVRGWHLDGLAVRPDHRMVAHTGFLLTARRLASGEEALRLKKRSKVSEFKAEDVEAWQPADEARWLSLIHI
;
A
#
# COMPACT_ATOMS: atom_id res chain seq x y z
N MET A 1 0.58 -4.22 -14.57
CA MET A 1 1.56 -4.83 -15.51
C MET A 1 2.72 -5.50 -14.78
N SER A 2 3.51 -4.79 -13.94
CA SER A 2 4.64 -5.42 -13.22
C SER A 2 4.24 -6.60 -12.36
N LEU A 3 3.13 -6.50 -11.61
CA LEU A 3 2.61 -7.59 -10.79
C LEU A 3 2.16 -8.79 -11.66
N LEU A 4 1.51 -8.56 -12.80
CA LEU A 4 1.13 -9.63 -13.73
C LEU A 4 2.34 -10.41 -14.25
N ARG A 5 3.43 -9.70 -14.57
CA ARG A 5 4.69 -10.36 -14.94
C ARG A 5 5.29 -11.15 -13.79
N ALA A 6 5.14 -10.67 -12.57
CA ALA A 6 5.71 -11.32 -11.38
C ALA A 6 4.95 -12.57 -10.94
N VAL A 7 3.61 -12.61 -11.09
CA VAL A 7 2.82 -13.80 -10.72
C VAL A 7 3.00 -14.95 -11.72
N GLY A 8 3.43 -14.68 -12.95
CA GLY A 8 3.67 -15.70 -13.98
C GLY A 8 2.42 -16.47 -14.39
N ASP A 9 2.63 -17.63 -15.00
CA ASP A 9 1.55 -18.41 -15.61
C ASP A 9 0.63 -19.12 -14.59
N HIS A 10 1.08 -19.27 -13.36
CA HIS A 10 0.36 -20.01 -12.31
C HIS A 10 -0.30 -19.11 -11.28
N GLY A 11 0.05 -17.83 -11.26
CA GLY A 11 -0.51 -16.86 -10.33
C GLY A 11 -1.84 -16.29 -10.82
N ARG A 12 -2.50 -15.57 -9.92
CA ARG A 12 -3.68 -14.76 -10.20
C ARG A 12 -3.49 -13.38 -9.63
N LEU A 13 -3.97 -12.37 -10.35
CA LEU A 13 -4.00 -10.98 -9.89
C LEU A 13 -5.43 -10.46 -9.96
N HIS A 14 -5.91 -9.98 -8.83
CA HIS A 14 -7.20 -9.30 -8.71
C HIS A 14 -6.94 -7.83 -8.41
N SER A 15 -7.57 -6.95 -9.17
CA SER A 15 -7.52 -5.50 -8.96
C SER A 15 -8.90 -4.98 -8.60
N TYR A 16 -8.94 -3.98 -7.74
CA TYR A 16 -10.18 -3.35 -7.29
C TYR A 16 -10.15 -1.88 -7.67
N GLU A 17 -11.18 -1.41 -8.33
CA GLU A 17 -11.31 -0.01 -8.72
C GLU A 17 -12.76 0.45 -8.50
N ARG A 18 -12.93 1.59 -7.84
CA ARG A 18 -14.25 2.16 -7.53
C ARG A 18 -14.93 2.80 -8.74
N ARG A 19 -14.13 3.29 -9.67
CA ARG A 19 -14.58 4.10 -10.80
C ARG A 19 -14.54 3.29 -12.08
N PRO A 20 -15.70 3.07 -12.74
CA PRO A 20 -15.78 2.24 -13.95
C PRO A 20 -14.83 2.72 -15.06
N GLU A 21 -14.73 4.04 -15.27
CA GLU A 21 -13.87 4.63 -16.30
C GLU A 21 -12.39 4.30 -16.13
N PHE A 22 -11.90 4.19 -14.87
CA PHE A 22 -10.52 3.80 -14.61
C PHE A 22 -10.30 2.29 -14.71
N ALA A 23 -11.32 1.50 -14.42
CA ALA A 23 -11.27 0.06 -14.68
C ALA A 23 -11.14 -0.22 -16.19
N ASP A 24 -11.84 0.54 -17.02
CA ASP A 24 -11.74 0.43 -18.47
C ASP A 24 -10.37 0.88 -19.00
N VAL A 25 -9.81 1.96 -18.45
CA VAL A 25 -8.44 2.38 -18.75
C VAL A 25 -7.43 1.29 -18.34
N ALA A 26 -7.62 0.67 -17.19
CA ALA A 26 -6.75 -0.42 -16.73
C ALA A 26 -6.81 -1.64 -17.67
N ARG A 27 -8.01 -2.02 -18.15
CA ARG A 27 -8.19 -3.10 -19.13
C ARG A 27 -7.48 -2.77 -20.44
N ALA A 28 -7.73 -1.58 -21.00
CA ALA A 28 -7.08 -1.14 -22.22
C ALA A 28 -5.54 -1.12 -22.11
N ASN A 29 -5.01 -0.67 -20.98
CA ASN A 29 -3.55 -0.65 -20.74
C ASN A 29 -2.96 -2.06 -20.64
N VAL A 30 -3.64 -3.00 -20.01
CA VAL A 30 -3.18 -4.40 -19.93
C VAL A 30 -3.23 -5.05 -21.30
N GLU A 31 -4.31 -4.87 -22.04
CA GLU A 31 -4.45 -5.39 -23.39
C GLU A 31 -3.39 -4.81 -24.34
N ALA A 32 -3.16 -3.49 -24.29
CA ALA A 32 -2.11 -2.85 -25.09
C ALA A 32 -0.71 -3.36 -24.77
N PHE A 33 -0.44 -3.68 -23.51
CA PHE A 33 0.89 -4.15 -23.09
C PHE A 33 1.15 -5.63 -23.40
N PHE A 34 0.14 -6.49 -23.25
CA PHE A 34 0.27 -7.94 -23.45
C PHE A 34 -0.23 -8.39 -24.83
N GLY A 35 -0.86 -7.50 -25.60
CA GLY A 35 -1.42 -7.79 -26.93
C GLY A 35 -2.79 -8.43 -26.90
N ALA A 36 -3.33 -8.74 -25.72
CA ALA A 36 -4.64 -9.32 -25.48
C ALA A 36 -5.03 -9.17 -24.01
N GLU A 37 -6.28 -9.52 -23.67
CA GLU A 37 -6.69 -9.72 -22.29
C GLU A 37 -5.79 -10.75 -21.59
N HIS A 38 -5.42 -10.46 -20.34
CA HIS A 38 -4.51 -11.35 -19.62
C HIS A 38 -5.29 -12.36 -18.77
N PRO A 39 -5.17 -13.68 -19.01
CA PRO A 39 -6.02 -14.70 -18.38
C PRO A 39 -5.86 -14.83 -16.88
N ALA A 40 -4.73 -14.36 -16.34
CA ALA A 40 -4.45 -14.38 -14.90
C ALA A 40 -4.90 -13.10 -14.17
N TRP A 41 -5.62 -12.20 -14.86
CA TRP A 41 -6.02 -10.91 -14.28
C TRP A 41 -7.52 -10.69 -14.30
N SER A 42 -8.05 -10.18 -13.19
CA SER A 42 -9.45 -9.77 -13.05
C SER A 42 -9.54 -8.39 -12.42
N VAL A 43 -10.48 -7.58 -12.89
CA VAL A 43 -10.81 -6.27 -12.33
C VAL A 43 -12.20 -6.30 -11.73
N HIS A 44 -12.30 -5.98 -10.45
CA HIS A 44 -13.54 -5.91 -9.69
C HIS A 44 -13.91 -4.45 -9.47
N LEU A 45 -15.16 -4.10 -9.77
CA LEU A 45 -15.68 -2.75 -9.51
C LEU A 45 -16.22 -2.68 -8.09
N GLY A 46 -15.80 -1.68 -7.35
CA GLY A 46 -16.24 -1.42 -6.00
C GLY A 46 -15.11 -1.03 -5.06
N ASP A 47 -15.46 -0.83 -3.81
CA ASP A 47 -14.48 -0.52 -2.78
C ASP A 47 -13.70 -1.78 -2.39
N ALA A 48 -12.37 -1.68 -2.34
CA ALA A 48 -11.52 -2.83 -2.04
C ALA A 48 -11.83 -3.47 -0.68
N GLN A 49 -12.15 -2.65 0.33
CA GLN A 49 -12.51 -3.16 1.67
C GLN A 49 -13.80 -4.00 1.67
N GLU A 50 -14.73 -3.70 0.77
CA GLU A 50 -16.02 -4.40 0.67
C GLU A 50 -15.96 -5.59 -0.28
N GLU A 51 -15.19 -5.45 -1.37
CA GLU A 51 -15.16 -6.45 -2.44
C GLU A 51 -14.16 -7.59 -2.19
N MET A 52 -13.02 -7.32 -1.52
CA MET A 52 -12.06 -8.38 -1.25
C MET A 52 -12.65 -9.60 -0.53
N PRO A 53 -13.42 -9.43 0.56
CA PRO A 53 -14.01 -10.59 1.26
C PRO A 53 -15.11 -11.32 0.48
N LYS A 54 -15.70 -10.67 -0.53
CA LYS A 54 -16.71 -11.32 -1.40
C LYS A 54 -16.07 -12.16 -2.50
N VAL A 55 -14.86 -11.79 -2.92
CA VAL A 55 -14.14 -12.42 -4.04
C VAL A 55 -13.23 -13.53 -3.56
N HIS A 56 -12.70 -13.43 -2.35
CA HIS A 56 -11.68 -14.34 -1.81
C HIS A 56 -12.17 -15.06 -0.56
N GLU A 57 -11.89 -16.35 -0.51
CA GLU A 57 -12.04 -17.12 0.72
C GLU A 57 -11.04 -16.62 1.80
N PRO A 58 -11.39 -16.68 3.08
CA PRO A 58 -10.48 -16.31 4.15
C PRO A 58 -9.13 -17.04 4.06
N GLY A 59 -8.06 -16.31 4.15
CA GLY A 59 -6.71 -16.86 4.11
C GLY A 59 -6.25 -17.43 2.77
N SER A 60 -6.90 -17.06 1.66
CA SER A 60 -6.58 -17.58 0.32
C SER A 60 -5.61 -16.71 -0.49
N VAL A 61 -5.30 -15.51 -0.01
CA VAL A 61 -4.48 -14.52 -0.74
C VAL A 61 -3.07 -14.48 -0.17
N ASP A 62 -2.05 -14.55 -1.02
CA ASP A 62 -0.64 -14.50 -0.62
C ASP A 62 -0.13 -13.08 -0.42
N ARG A 63 -0.62 -12.13 -1.21
CA ARG A 63 -0.15 -10.74 -1.25
C ARG A 63 -1.30 -9.78 -1.46
N VAL A 64 -1.32 -8.71 -0.66
CA VAL A 64 -2.18 -7.54 -0.90
C VAL A 64 -1.30 -6.32 -1.07
N VAL A 65 -1.53 -5.56 -2.14
CA VAL A 65 -0.82 -4.31 -2.44
C VAL A 65 -1.86 -3.20 -2.51
N LEU A 66 -1.73 -2.19 -1.65
CA LEU A 66 -2.61 -1.03 -1.63
C LEU A 66 -1.82 0.24 -1.97
N ASP A 67 -2.29 0.92 -3.01
CA ASP A 67 -1.87 2.27 -3.39
C ASP A 67 -3.11 3.15 -3.32
N MET A 68 -3.39 3.66 -2.13
CA MET A 68 -4.60 4.41 -1.84
C MET A 68 -4.40 5.38 -0.68
N LEU A 69 -5.30 6.36 -0.57
CA LEU A 69 -5.20 7.44 0.40
C LEU A 69 -5.28 6.94 1.86
N ALA A 70 -6.13 5.97 2.13
CA ALA A 70 -6.47 5.50 3.48
C ALA A 70 -6.39 3.97 3.60
N PRO A 71 -5.21 3.34 3.45
CA PRO A 71 -5.09 1.88 3.46
C PRO A 71 -5.48 1.23 4.79
N TRP A 72 -5.48 1.95 5.91
CA TRP A 72 -5.97 1.46 7.22
C TRP A 72 -7.45 1.09 7.22
N GLU A 73 -8.27 1.65 6.32
CA GLU A 73 -9.68 1.30 6.16
C GLU A 73 -9.88 -0.12 5.65
N CYS A 74 -8.92 -0.63 4.89
CA CYS A 74 -8.93 -2.00 4.38
C CYS A 74 -8.39 -3.04 5.37
N LEU A 75 -7.97 -2.65 6.58
CA LEU A 75 -7.25 -3.52 7.52
C LEU A 75 -8.00 -4.83 7.82
N ASP A 76 -9.30 -4.75 8.08
CA ASP A 76 -10.12 -5.92 8.42
C ASP A 76 -10.24 -6.88 7.23
N ALA A 77 -10.55 -6.35 6.05
CA ALA A 77 -10.65 -7.12 4.81
C ALA A 77 -9.31 -7.79 4.46
N VAL A 78 -8.21 -7.03 4.55
CA VAL A 78 -6.86 -7.56 4.31
C VAL A 78 -6.51 -8.67 5.28
N ALA A 79 -6.82 -8.50 6.58
CA ALA A 79 -6.57 -9.51 7.59
C ALA A 79 -7.41 -10.78 7.40
N GLU A 80 -8.60 -10.66 6.83
CA GLU A 80 -9.47 -11.78 6.52
C GLU A 80 -8.94 -12.59 5.35
N VAL A 81 -8.61 -11.93 4.23
CA VAL A 81 -8.27 -12.63 3.00
C VAL A 81 -6.83 -13.13 2.95
N LEU A 82 -5.88 -12.50 3.66
CA LEU A 82 -4.47 -12.91 3.65
C LEU A 82 -4.25 -14.24 4.37
N ALA A 83 -3.52 -15.11 3.70
CA ALA A 83 -2.98 -16.33 4.29
C ALA A 83 -2.02 -16.03 5.44
N PRO A 84 -1.87 -16.92 6.43
CA PRO A 84 -0.81 -16.83 7.42
C PRO A 84 0.56 -16.69 6.76
N GLY A 85 1.35 -15.70 7.17
CA GLY A 85 2.63 -15.35 6.54
C GLY A 85 2.50 -14.51 5.26
N GLY A 86 1.28 -14.30 4.76
CA GLY A 86 1.00 -13.43 3.61
C GLY A 86 1.44 -12.00 3.86
N VAL A 87 1.79 -11.29 2.80
CA VAL A 87 2.36 -9.94 2.88
C VAL A 87 1.33 -8.89 2.50
N TRP A 88 1.16 -7.91 3.36
CA TRP A 88 0.47 -6.68 3.06
C TRP A 88 1.48 -5.57 2.77
N LEU A 89 1.40 -4.96 1.59
CA LEU A 89 2.23 -3.83 1.17
C LEU A 89 1.34 -2.61 0.96
N ASN A 90 1.76 -1.47 1.51
CA ASN A 90 1.11 -0.19 1.33
C ASN A 90 2.09 0.80 0.71
N TYR A 91 1.64 1.54 -0.30
CA TYR A 91 2.28 2.76 -0.75
C TYR A 91 1.52 3.96 -0.19
N VAL A 92 2.23 4.87 0.48
CA VAL A 92 1.66 6.09 1.04
C VAL A 92 2.59 7.28 0.78
N ALA A 93 1.99 8.44 0.51
CA ALA A 93 2.75 9.62 0.08
C ALA A 93 3.31 10.46 1.24
N THR A 94 2.73 10.38 2.44
CA THR A 94 3.10 11.26 3.55
C THR A 94 3.53 10.48 4.80
N ALA A 95 4.41 11.09 5.60
CA ALA A 95 4.85 10.53 6.87
C ALA A 95 3.68 10.35 7.86
N THR A 96 2.66 11.21 7.80
CA THR A 96 1.44 11.08 8.62
C THR A 96 0.64 9.84 8.24
N GLN A 97 0.45 9.59 6.94
CA GLN A 97 -0.20 8.35 6.47
C GLN A 97 0.62 7.12 6.87
N LEU A 98 1.96 7.18 6.71
CA LEU A 98 2.85 6.10 7.10
C LEU A 98 2.71 5.76 8.58
N SER A 99 2.73 6.78 9.46
CA SER A 99 2.55 6.60 10.89
C SER A 99 1.18 5.98 11.21
N ARG A 100 0.10 6.53 10.64
CA ARG A 100 -1.26 6.05 10.88
C ARG A 100 -1.46 4.60 10.47
N VAL A 101 -1.03 4.21 9.28
CA VAL A 101 -1.18 2.82 8.83
C VAL A 101 -0.32 1.86 9.68
N ALA A 102 0.91 2.28 10.06
CA ALA A 102 1.77 1.47 10.90
C ALA A 102 1.14 1.22 12.29
N GLU A 103 0.58 2.25 12.92
CA GLU A 103 -0.07 2.10 14.23
C GLU A 103 -1.37 1.29 14.12
N ALA A 104 -2.21 1.52 13.11
CA ALA A 104 -3.41 0.71 12.89
C ALA A 104 -3.06 -0.79 12.74
N ILE A 105 -2.02 -1.11 11.99
CA ILE A 105 -1.54 -2.48 11.81
C ILE A 105 -1.06 -3.07 13.15
N ARG A 106 -0.29 -2.33 13.95
CA ARG A 106 0.21 -2.77 15.25
C ARG A 106 -0.91 -2.97 16.27
N ASP A 107 -1.83 -2.02 16.34
CA ASP A 107 -2.95 -2.05 17.28
C ASP A 107 -3.93 -3.21 17.00
N SER A 108 -4.03 -3.62 15.74
CA SER A 108 -4.85 -4.77 15.36
C SER A 108 -4.37 -6.09 15.98
N GLY A 109 -3.09 -6.20 16.32
CA GLY A 109 -2.47 -7.42 16.82
C GLY A 109 -2.45 -8.59 15.81
N ARG A 110 -2.89 -8.37 14.56
CA ARG A 110 -3.05 -9.42 13.55
C ARG A 110 -1.86 -9.55 12.59
N PHE A 111 -0.89 -8.65 12.70
CA PHE A 111 0.28 -8.59 11.82
C PHE A 111 1.57 -8.47 12.62
N THR A 112 2.66 -8.86 11.99
CA THR A 112 4.02 -8.74 12.51
C THR A 112 4.95 -8.16 11.44
N GLN A 113 6.22 -7.90 11.80
CA GLN A 113 7.25 -7.40 10.88
C GLN A 113 6.78 -6.14 10.12
N VAL A 114 6.31 -5.15 10.87
CA VAL A 114 5.91 -3.86 10.28
C VAL A 114 7.17 -3.08 9.98
N GLU A 115 7.50 -2.99 8.69
CA GLU A 115 8.71 -2.36 8.18
C GLU A 115 8.35 -1.30 7.15
N ALA A 116 9.06 -0.17 7.19
CA ALA A 116 8.87 0.91 6.23
C ALA A 116 10.20 1.27 5.57
N ASN A 117 10.14 1.60 4.29
CA ASN A 117 11.28 2.06 3.54
C ASN A 117 10.91 3.15 2.53
N GLU A 118 11.91 3.90 2.12
CA GLU A 118 11.87 4.90 1.07
C GLU A 118 13.06 4.68 0.16
N THR A 119 12.90 4.87 -1.15
CA THR A 119 13.99 4.74 -2.12
C THR A 119 14.34 6.12 -2.66
N LEU A 120 15.63 6.48 -2.56
CA LEU A 120 16.18 7.72 -3.09
C LEU A 120 17.17 7.43 -4.18
N VAL A 121 17.07 8.16 -5.31
CA VAL A 121 18.03 8.09 -6.41
C VAL A 121 18.69 9.45 -6.55
N ARG A 122 20.02 9.49 -6.45
CA ARG A 122 20.81 10.71 -6.58
C ARG A 122 21.68 10.65 -7.83
N GLY A 123 21.48 11.60 -8.73
CA GLY A 123 22.35 11.80 -9.88
C GLY A 123 23.70 12.41 -9.51
N TRP A 124 24.69 12.23 -10.38
CA TRP A 124 26.01 12.81 -10.27
C TRP A 124 26.38 13.54 -11.55
N HIS A 125 26.91 14.74 -11.41
CA HIS A 125 27.54 15.48 -12.49
C HIS A 125 28.94 14.93 -12.72
N LEU A 126 29.27 14.62 -13.99
CA LEU A 126 30.54 14.06 -14.39
C LEU A 126 31.07 14.90 -15.56
N ASP A 127 32.07 15.77 -15.29
CA ASP A 127 32.72 16.55 -16.30
C ASP A 127 34.21 16.69 -15.93
N GLY A 128 35.08 15.93 -16.60
CA GLY A 128 36.52 15.85 -16.30
C GLY A 128 36.78 15.53 -14.83
N LEU A 129 37.45 16.42 -14.11
CA LEU A 129 37.71 16.30 -12.68
C LEU A 129 36.56 16.87 -11.81
N ALA A 130 35.57 17.51 -12.41
CA ALA A 130 34.40 18.04 -11.70
C ALA A 130 33.36 16.96 -11.47
N VAL A 131 33.66 16.04 -10.56
CA VAL A 131 32.78 14.94 -10.16
C VAL A 131 32.10 15.29 -8.85
N ARG A 132 30.77 15.45 -8.86
CA ARG A 132 29.99 15.84 -7.68
C ARG A 132 28.54 15.40 -7.77
N PRO A 133 27.83 15.20 -6.65
CA PRO A 133 26.40 14.97 -6.69
C PRO A 133 25.65 16.16 -7.32
N ASP A 134 24.54 15.88 -7.99
CA ASP A 134 23.64 16.93 -8.47
C ASP A 134 23.16 17.80 -7.31
N HIS A 135 23.10 19.12 -7.53
CA HIS A 135 22.64 20.05 -6.50
C HIS A 135 21.14 19.93 -6.23
N ARG A 136 20.36 19.58 -7.26
CA ARG A 136 18.92 19.37 -7.15
C ARG A 136 18.62 17.90 -7.22
N MET A 137 17.77 17.43 -6.32
CA MET A 137 17.32 16.06 -6.25
C MET A 137 15.83 16.04 -5.96
N VAL A 138 15.06 15.27 -6.71
CA VAL A 138 13.70 14.89 -6.30
C VAL A 138 13.90 13.75 -5.31
N ALA A 139 13.76 14.06 -4.02
CA ALA A 139 14.19 13.17 -2.95
C ALA A 139 13.07 12.29 -2.43
N HIS A 140 11.80 12.72 -2.56
CA HIS A 140 10.67 12.01 -1.97
C HIS A 140 9.58 11.76 -3.02
N THR A 141 9.14 10.50 -3.13
CA THR A 141 8.01 10.09 -3.95
C THR A 141 6.92 9.42 -3.12
N GLY A 142 7.28 8.70 -2.07
CA GLY A 142 6.39 8.02 -1.16
C GLY A 142 7.12 6.95 -0.36
N PHE A 143 6.40 6.35 0.55
CA PHE A 143 6.89 5.29 1.43
C PHE A 143 6.25 3.96 1.08
N LEU A 144 7.03 2.88 1.18
CA LEU A 144 6.51 1.52 1.17
C LEU A 144 6.48 1.01 2.61
N LEU A 145 5.34 0.52 3.04
CA LEU A 145 5.18 -0.15 4.32
C LEU A 145 4.73 -1.58 4.08
N THR A 146 5.42 -2.53 4.68
CA THR A 146 5.07 -3.95 4.63
C THR A 146 4.74 -4.49 6.01
N ALA A 147 3.85 -5.48 6.05
CA ALA A 147 3.55 -6.27 7.23
C ALA A 147 3.23 -7.70 6.83
N ARG A 148 3.38 -8.65 7.76
CA ARG A 148 3.02 -10.05 7.55
C ARG A 148 1.85 -10.46 8.41
N ARG A 149 0.91 -11.19 7.82
CA ARG A 149 -0.25 -11.76 8.52
C ARG A 149 0.20 -12.82 9.52
N LEU A 150 -0.21 -12.69 10.77
CA LEU A 150 0.00 -13.73 11.79
C LEU A 150 -0.94 -14.92 11.58
N ALA A 151 -0.50 -16.09 11.96
CA ALA A 151 -1.40 -17.23 12.08
C ALA A 151 -2.40 -17.03 13.23
N SER A 152 -3.51 -17.73 13.16
CA SER A 152 -4.50 -17.69 14.24
C SER A 152 -3.89 -18.23 15.54
N GLY A 153 -4.07 -17.49 16.63
CA GLY A 153 -3.51 -17.83 17.92
C GLY A 153 -2.07 -17.37 18.19
N GLU A 154 -1.40 -16.81 17.19
CA GLU A 154 -0.06 -16.23 17.36
C GLU A 154 -0.15 -14.77 17.81
N GLU A 155 0.79 -14.36 18.66
CA GLU A 155 0.91 -12.97 19.12
C GLU A 155 2.01 -12.22 18.36
N ALA A 156 1.74 -10.96 18.03
CA ALA A 156 2.74 -10.08 17.45
C ALA A 156 3.89 -9.86 18.44
N LEU A 157 5.13 -9.95 17.94
CA LEU A 157 6.30 -9.58 18.73
C LEU A 157 6.18 -8.10 19.15
N ARG A 158 5.90 -7.87 20.43
CA ARG A 158 5.87 -6.52 20.99
C ARG A 158 7.30 -6.03 21.14
N LEU A 159 7.71 -5.11 20.28
CA LEU A 159 8.93 -4.34 20.55
C LEU A 159 8.75 -3.62 21.90
N LYS A 160 9.75 -3.73 22.80
CA LYS A 160 9.72 -2.99 24.07
C LYS A 160 9.44 -1.52 23.77
N LYS A 161 8.30 -1.01 24.24
CA LYS A 161 8.01 0.43 24.19
C LYS A 161 9.17 1.14 24.90
N ARG A 162 9.84 2.07 24.21
CA ARG A 162 10.80 2.96 24.88
C ARG A 162 10.03 3.74 25.94
N SER A 163 10.59 3.86 27.15
CA SER A 163 9.95 4.47 28.33
C SER A 163 9.56 5.96 28.19
N LYS A 164 9.66 6.55 27.02
CA LYS A 164 9.30 7.93 26.68
C LYS A 164 8.60 8.00 25.31
N VAL A 165 7.62 7.17 25.07
CA VAL A 165 6.72 7.39 23.95
C VAL A 165 5.74 8.46 24.40
N SER A 166 5.73 9.60 23.73
CA SER A 166 4.62 10.54 23.83
C SER A 166 3.38 9.78 23.39
N GLU A 167 2.42 9.60 24.29
CA GLU A 167 1.11 9.11 23.92
C GLU A 167 0.53 10.12 22.92
N PHE A 168 0.01 9.61 21.80
CA PHE A 168 -0.71 10.46 20.87
C PHE A 168 -1.89 11.06 21.60
N LYS A 169 -1.99 12.37 21.60
CA LYS A 169 -3.14 13.08 22.17
C LYS A 169 -4.31 12.98 21.18
N ALA A 170 -5.52 13.20 21.68
CA ALA A 170 -6.72 13.28 20.82
C ALA A 170 -6.54 14.30 19.66
N GLU A 171 -5.85 15.41 19.90
CA GLU A 171 -5.49 16.44 18.92
C GLU A 171 -4.63 15.88 17.76
N ASP A 172 -3.72 14.94 18.06
CA ASP A 172 -2.88 14.28 17.04
C ASP A 172 -3.72 13.35 16.17
N VAL A 173 -4.72 12.70 16.76
CA VAL A 173 -5.65 11.81 16.03
C VAL A 173 -6.57 12.63 15.13
N GLU A 174 -7.05 13.79 15.58
CA GLU A 174 -7.83 14.72 14.74
C GLU A 174 -7.04 15.20 13.53
N ALA A 175 -5.73 15.45 13.69
CA ALA A 175 -4.85 15.84 12.57
C ALA A 175 -4.71 14.74 11.51
N TRP A 176 -5.01 13.49 11.84
CA TRP A 176 -5.00 12.36 10.92
C TRP A 176 -6.35 12.14 10.21
N GLN A 177 -7.41 12.73 10.70
CA GLN A 177 -8.71 12.63 10.05
C GLN A 177 -8.72 13.55 8.82
N PRO A 178 -9.18 13.10 7.66
CA PRO A 178 -9.37 14.00 6.53
C PRO A 178 -10.40 15.05 6.94
N ALA A 179 -9.98 16.31 6.93
CA ALA A 179 -10.93 17.41 6.96
C ALA A 179 -11.75 17.32 5.68
N ASP A 180 -13.05 17.16 5.81
CA ASP A 180 -14.09 17.07 4.76
C ASP A 180 -13.61 16.71 3.34
N GLU A 181 -14.22 15.68 2.74
CA GLU A 181 -13.91 15.18 1.38
C GLU A 181 -13.79 16.31 0.32
N ALA A 182 -14.46 17.41 0.50
CA ALA A 182 -14.41 18.57 -0.40
C ALA A 182 -13.04 19.29 -0.44
N ARG A 183 -12.22 19.15 0.60
CA ARG A 183 -10.93 19.87 0.69
C ARG A 183 -9.79 19.15 -0.04
N TRP A 184 -9.91 17.84 -0.26
CA TRP A 184 -8.88 17.04 -0.92
C TRP A 184 -8.97 17.10 -2.45
N LEU A 185 -10.15 17.35 -3.01
CA LEU A 185 -10.34 17.53 -4.45
C LEU A 185 -9.70 18.82 -5.01
N SER A 186 -9.39 19.79 -4.16
CA SER A 186 -8.74 21.04 -4.57
C SER A 186 -7.20 21.01 -4.55
N LEU A 187 -6.59 19.95 -4.03
CA LEU A 187 -5.12 19.81 -3.93
C LEU A 187 -4.51 18.83 -4.95
N ILE A 188 -5.33 18.19 -5.78
CA ILE A 188 -4.85 17.36 -6.90
C ILE A 188 -5.09 18.16 -8.20
N HIS A 189 -4.31 19.22 -8.35
CA HIS A 189 -4.04 19.84 -9.63
C HIS A 189 -2.54 19.76 -9.88
N ILE A 190 -2.11 18.65 -10.45
CA ILE A 190 -0.88 18.54 -11.25
C ILE A 190 -1.25 17.74 -12.49
#